data_6ea94a09a3b5f3250052e4866d819ce1
#
_entry.id   6ea94a09a3b5f3250052e4866d819ce1
#
_cell.length_a   1.000
_cell.length_b   1.000
_cell.length_c   1.000
_cell.angle_alpha   90.00
_cell.angle_beta   90.00
_cell.angle_gamma   90.00
#
_symmetry.space_group_name_H-M   'P 1'
#
loop_
_entity.id
_entity.type
_entity.pdbx_description
1 polymer ?
#
loop_
_entity_poly.entity_id
_entity_poly.type
_entity_poly.pdbx_seq_one_letter_code
_entity_poly.pdbx_strand_id
1 'polypeptide(L)'
;PPEVRVGERLFLETRFAEFFRRNFDGNVNHPLTSGDPAVAQLSTPAGPIPGPFAGKSMSCRNCHLVDDASGAPTSTYGDYARRSAVPERGDGRTRTPRSSPPMVNALLDRDGFVLHFDGQFATPEDLIRDTLTGRNFGWLPDETDLAIAHVARVIREDDGTDDLAPQYGNVSYRVLLAGTDPAIAPDSRIPAPYRVDVLRASDREVLDAVAALIAAYLRSLTFAQDGNGLYDGSPYDLFLARNGLPRSPAAGETAI
;
A
#
# COMPACT_ATOMS: atom_id res chain seq x y z
N PRO A 1 -7.30 0.42 -14.63
CA PRO A 1 -8.72 0.39 -14.21
C PRO A 1 -8.98 1.35 -13.03
N PRO A 2 -10.21 1.89 -12.88
CA PRO A 2 -10.55 2.84 -11.82
C PRO A 2 -10.32 2.33 -10.40
N GLU A 3 -10.65 1.07 -10.12
CA GLU A 3 -10.43 0.42 -8.82
C GLU A 3 -8.94 0.33 -8.46
N VAL A 4 -8.07 0.13 -9.45
CA VAL A 4 -6.62 0.12 -9.29
C VAL A 4 -6.13 1.52 -8.92
N ARG A 5 -6.59 2.54 -9.64
CA ARG A 5 -6.19 3.93 -9.42
C ARG A 5 -6.63 4.43 -8.03
N VAL A 6 -7.85 4.13 -7.62
CA VAL A 6 -8.33 4.49 -6.26
C VAL A 6 -7.61 3.67 -5.20
N GLY A 7 -7.35 2.39 -5.47
CA GLY A 7 -6.56 1.52 -4.59
C GLY A 7 -5.13 2.02 -4.38
N GLU A 8 -4.49 2.56 -5.42
CA GLU A 8 -3.17 3.19 -5.32
C GLU A 8 -3.20 4.40 -4.37
N ARG A 9 -4.18 5.31 -4.49
CA ARG A 9 -4.32 6.44 -3.56
C ARG A 9 -4.46 5.97 -2.13
N LEU A 10 -5.27 4.93 -1.88
CA LEU A 10 -5.45 4.35 -0.55
C LEU A 10 -4.19 3.65 -0.02
N PHE A 11 -3.40 3.01 -0.88
CA PHE A 11 -2.11 2.42 -0.53
C PHE A 11 -1.08 3.47 -0.11
N LEU A 12 -1.13 4.65 -0.72
CA LEU A 12 -0.24 5.77 -0.42
C LEU A 12 -0.71 6.62 0.76
N GLU A 13 -1.95 6.42 1.25
CA GLU A 13 -2.58 7.24 2.29
C GLU A 13 -1.82 7.17 3.62
N THR A 14 -1.42 8.33 4.12
CA THR A 14 -0.62 8.45 5.36
C THR A 14 -1.45 8.75 6.60
N ARG A 15 -2.73 9.09 6.44
CA ARG A 15 -3.61 9.49 7.56
C ARG A 15 -4.22 8.31 8.32
N PHE A 16 -4.07 7.06 7.84
CA PHE A 16 -4.64 5.87 8.50
C PHE A 16 -3.86 5.44 9.75
N ALA A 17 -2.62 5.90 9.93
CA ALA A 17 -1.77 5.48 11.03
C ALA A 17 -2.15 6.12 12.36
N GLU A 18 -1.83 5.42 13.44
CA GLU A 18 -2.06 5.86 14.82
C GLU A 18 -1.36 7.19 15.12
N PHE A 19 -0.14 7.37 14.60
CA PHE A 19 0.59 8.62 14.80
C PHE A 19 -0.19 9.81 14.24
N PHE A 20 -0.82 9.70 13.06
CA PHE A 20 -1.66 10.75 12.53
C PHE A 20 -2.82 11.03 13.48
N ARG A 21 -3.56 9.99 13.89
CA ARG A 21 -4.70 10.14 14.79
C ARG A 21 -4.33 10.84 16.11
N ARG A 22 -3.16 10.55 16.65
CA ARG A 22 -2.72 11.14 17.93
C ARG A 22 -2.26 12.59 17.82
N ASN A 23 -1.78 13.00 16.64
CA ASN A 23 -1.10 14.27 16.47
C ASN A 23 -1.81 15.25 15.54
N PHE A 24 -2.93 14.88 14.90
CA PHE A 24 -3.70 15.83 14.12
C PHE A 24 -4.50 16.77 15.04
N ASP A 25 -4.87 17.92 14.52
CA ASP A 25 -5.58 18.99 15.26
C ASP A 25 -7.10 18.79 15.38
N GLY A 26 -7.60 17.62 14.97
CA GLY A 26 -9.02 17.28 14.91
C GLY A 26 -9.63 17.36 13.52
N ASN A 27 -8.93 17.96 12.54
CA ASN A 27 -9.33 17.99 11.13
C ASN A 27 -8.42 17.06 10.31
N VAL A 28 -9.00 16.01 9.72
CA VAL A 28 -8.25 15.01 8.91
C VAL A 28 -7.63 15.59 7.64
N ASN A 29 -8.06 16.78 7.21
CA ASN A 29 -7.58 17.42 5.99
C ASN A 29 -6.39 18.37 6.24
N HIS A 30 -6.03 18.60 7.50
CA HIS A 30 -4.87 19.42 7.82
C HIS A 30 -3.59 18.56 7.88
N PRO A 31 -2.46 19.10 7.43
CA PRO A 31 -1.17 18.44 7.56
C PRO A 31 -0.77 18.35 9.04
N LEU A 32 0.04 17.34 9.37
CA LEU A 32 0.65 17.25 10.70
C LEU A 32 1.63 18.42 10.91
N THR A 33 1.66 18.95 12.13
CA THR A 33 2.68 19.95 12.54
C THR A 33 4.09 19.34 12.55
N SER A 34 4.19 18.04 12.91
CA SER A 34 5.43 17.28 12.88
C SER A 34 5.13 15.86 12.41
N GLY A 35 5.96 15.35 11.49
CA GLY A 35 5.82 13.99 10.98
C GLY A 35 6.27 12.92 11.98
N ASP A 36 5.87 11.67 11.70
CA ASP A 36 6.30 10.50 12.44
C ASP A 36 7.81 10.28 12.26
N PRO A 37 8.61 10.26 13.33
CA PRO A 37 10.05 10.00 13.25
C PRO A 37 10.38 8.65 12.58
N ALA A 38 9.50 7.65 12.69
CA ALA A 38 9.71 6.32 12.09
C ALA A 38 9.82 6.36 10.56
N VAL A 39 9.22 7.37 9.90
CA VAL A 39 9.20 7.49 8.44
C VAL A 39 9.96 8.71 7.90
N ALA A 40 10.58 9.47 8.80
CA ALA A 40 11.29 10.70 8.43
C ALA A 40 12.55 10.44 7.59
N GLN A 41 13.15 9.25 7.73
CA GLN A 41 14.41 8.88 7.08
C GLN A 41 14.37 7.48 6.50
N LEU A 42 15.07 7.30 5.39
CA LEU A 42 15.42 5.99 4.84
C LEU A 42 16.88 5.64 5.22
N SER A 43 17.08 4.41 5.66
CA SER A 43 18.43 3.89 5.92
C SER A 43 19.07 3.40 4.64
N THR A 44 20.25 3.93 4.29
CA THR A 44 21.04 3.44 3.15
C THR A 44 22.40 2.93 3.61
N PRO A 45 23.13 2.17 2.80
CA PRO A 45 24.51 1.78 3.10
C PRO A 45 25.45 2.96 3.29
N ALA A 46 25.16 4.10 2.66
CA ALA A 46 25.94 5.34 2.79
C ALA A 46 25.52 6.22 3.97
N GLY A 47 24.46 5.84 4.70
CA GLY A 47 23.88 6.58 5.81
C GLY A 47 22.40 6.93 5.59
N PRO A 48 21.74 7.54 6.59
CA PRO A 48 20.35 7.91 6.48
C PRO A 48 20.17 9.09 5.50
N ILE A 49 19.10 9.03 4.71
CA ILE A 49 18.66 10.14 3.85
C ILE A 49 17.23 10.53 4.21
N PRO A 50 16.76 11.75 3.88
CA PRO A 50 15.35 12.10 4.06
C PRO A 50 14.44 11.13 3.32
N GLY A 51 13.42 10.64 4.01
CA GLY A 51 12.40 9.75 3.42
C GLY A 51 11.36 10.56 2.63
N PRO A 52 10.66 9.92 1.68
CA PRO A 52 9.59 10.56 0.90
C PRO A 52 8.36 10.92 1.77
N PHE A 53 8.31 10.44 3.01
CA PHE A 53 7.24 10.68 3.98
C PHE A 53 7.67 11.57 5.15
N ALA A 54 8.81 12.27 5.02
CA ALA A 54 9.21 13.27 6.01
C ALA A 54 8.08 14.31 6.19
N GLY A 55 7.70 14.57 7.45
CA GLY A 55 6.56 15.43 7.76
C GLY A 55 5.19 14.75 7.77
N LYS A 56 5.11 13.46 7.39
CA LYS A 56 3.87 12.67 7.31
C LYS A 56 3.85 11.53 8.33
N SER A 57 2.86 10.66 8.23
CA SER A 57 2.73 9.44 9.00
C SER A 57 2.93 8.19 8.12
N MET A 58 2.77 7.01 8.70
CA MET A 58 2.97 5.72 8.04
C MET A 58 1.96 5.49 6.91
N SER A 59 2.43 4.94 5.79
CA SER A 59 1.63 4.35 4.71
C SER A 59 2.18 2.99 4.33
N CYS A 60 1.48 2.23 3.48
CA CYS A 60 1.98 0.95 2.99
C CYS A 60 3.33 1.11 2.26
N ARG A 61 3.51 2.21 1.53
CA ARG A 61 4.72 2.51 0.77
C ARG A 61 5.97 2.69 1.65
N ASN A 62 5.83 3.02 2.94
CA ASN A 62 6.99 3.12 3.84
C ASN A 62 7.72 1.78 4.02
N CYS A 63 6.97 0.68 3.98
CA CYS A 63 7.50 -0.67 4.10
C CYS A 63 7.64 -1.36 2.75
N HIS A 64 6.79 -1.01 1.77
CA HIS A 64 6.68 -1.66 0.47
C HIS A 64 6.92 -0.63 -0.64
N LEU A 65 8.19 -0.33 -0.90
CA LEU A 65 8.57 0.56 -1.99
C LEU A 65 8.23 -0.12 -3.33
N VAL A 66 7.31 0.47 -4.09
CA VAL A 66 6.85 -0.03 -5.39
C VAL A 66 7.50 0.70 -6.56
N ASP A 67 8.18 1.81 -6.27
CA ASP A 67 8.91 2.64 -7.23
C ASP A 67 10.19 3.21 -6.61
N ASP A 68 11.10 3.68 -7.44
CA ASP A 68 12.27 4.43 -7.01
C ASP A 68 11.92 5.92 -6.89
N ALA A 69 11.17 6.26 -5.85
CA ALA A 69 10.72 7.63 -5.61
C ALA A 69 11.86 8.62 -5.31
N SER A 70 13.02 8.13 -4.95
CA SER A 70 14.17 8.98 -4.58
C SER A 70 15.10 9.28 -5.75
N GLY A 71 14.97 8.57 -6.88
CA GLY A 71 15.94 8.61 -7.98
C GLY A 71 17.35 8.13 -7.58
N ALA A 72 17.50 7.61 -6.37
CA ALA A 72 18.76 7.09 -5.86
C ALA A 72 18.79 5.56 -6.00
N PRO A 73 19.62 4.99 -6.88
CA PRO A 73 19.64 3.54 -7.17
C PRO A 73 19.94 2.66 -5.97
N THR A 74 20.29 3.24 -4.83
CA THR A 74 20.72 2.50 -3.63
C THR A 74 19.74 2.56 -2.46
N SER A 75 18.66 3.35 -2.54
CA SER A 75 17.76 3.58 -1.41
C SER A 75 16.67 2.52 -1.27
N THR A 76 16.26 1.92 -2.35
CA THR A 76 15.09 1.04 -2.44
C THR A 76 15.33 -0.35 -1.87
N TYR A 77 16.55 -0.89 -2.01
CA TYR A 77 16.86 -2.26 -1.58
C TYR A 77 17.24 -2.40 -0.10
N GLY A 78 17.57 -1.31 0.56
CA GLY A 78 17.98 -1.32 1.97
C GLY A 78 16.87 -1.76 2.92
N ASP A 79 15.64 -1.35 2.67
CA ASP A 79 14.51 -1.59 3.55
C ASP A 79 13.95 -3.01 3.44
N TYR A 80 13.92 -3.60 2.26
CA TYR A 80 13.54 -5.01 2.09
C TYR A 80 14.48 -5.96 2.84
N ALA A 81 15.77 -5.61 2.94
CA ALA A 81 16.77 -6.44 3.62
C ALA A 81 16.85 -6.22 5.14
N ARG A 82 16.24 -5.16 5.70
CA ARG A 82 16.55 -4.69 7.06
C ARG A 82 15.38 -4.63 8.03
N ARG A 83 14.23 -5.14 7.73
CA ARG A 83 13.01 -4.93 8.53
C ARG A 83 12.67 -3.44 8.66
N SER A 84 11.51 -3.07 8.17
CA SER A 84 11.06 -1.68 8.12
C SER A 84 10.84 -1.09 9.51
N ALA A 85 11.09 0.21 9.66
CA ALA A 85 10.75 0.92 10.87
C ALA A 85 9.23 0.94 11.10
N VAL A 86 8.82 0.89 12.35
CA VAL A 86 7.42 1.05 12.78
C VAL A 86 7.34 2.09 13.89
N PRO A 87 6.20 2.80 14.04
CA PRO A 87 6.02 3.82 15.08
C PRO A 87 6.32 3.26 16.47
N GLU A 88 7.01 4.04 17.29
CA GLU A 88 7.28 3.66 18.67
C GLU A 88 6.02 3.85 19.54
N ARG A 89 5.69 2.84 20.36
CA ARG A 89 4.51 2.82 21.20
C ARG A 89 4.78 2.43 22.66
N GLY A 90 6.05 2.45 23.09
CA GLY A 90 6.44 2.05 24.42
C GLY A 90 6.48 0.53 24.66
N ASP A 91 6.20 -0.27 23.62
CA ASP A 91 6.26 -1.73 23.66
C ASP A 91 7.64 -2.31 23.28
N GLY A 92 8.63 -1.45 23.09
CA GLY A 92 9.99 -1.81 22.68
C GLY A 92 10.13 -2.23 21.21
N ARG A 93 9.05 -2.24 20.44
CA ARG A 93 9.06 -2.61 19.03
C ARG A 93 9.22 -1.37 18.15
N THR A 94 10.37 -1.24 17.52
CA THR A 94 10.71 -0.15 16.59
C THR A 94 10.88 -0.60 15.14
N ARG A 95 10.78 -1.91 14.88
CA ARG A 95 10.91 -2.51 13.55
C ARG A 95 9.94 -3.67 13.38
N THR A 96 9.60 -3.97 12.13
CA THR A 96 8.82 -5.17 11.78
C THR A 96 9.59 -6.43 12.18
N PRO A 97 8.93 -7.53 12.54
CA PRO A 97 9.60 -8.79 12.91
C PRO A 97 10.33 -9.44 11.72
N ARG A 98 9.89 -9.17 10.51
CA ARG A 98 10.44 -9.70 9.26
C ARG A 98 10.67 -8.58 8.26
N SER A 99 11.52 -8.81 7.24
CA SER A 99 11.71 -7.91 6.10
C SER A 99 10.42 -7.83 5.29
N SER A 100 10.12 -6.64 4.77
CA SER A 100 8.95 -6.43 3.93
C SER A 100 9.19 -7.02 2.53
N PRO A 101 8.29 -7.85 1.98
CA PRO A 101 8.45 -8.37 0.64
C PRO A 101 8.17 -7.29 -0.43
N PRO A 102 8.73 -7.44 -1.64
CA PRO A 102 8.32 -6.62 -2.77
C PRO A 102 6.85 -6.87 -3.11
N MET A 103 6.17 -5.82 -3.62
CA MET A 103 4.75 -5.94 -4.00
C MET A 103 4.55 -6.40 -5.43
N VAL A 104 5.51 -6.16 -6.31
CA VAL A 104 5.41 -6.58 -7.72
C VAL A 104 5.41 -8.11 -7.80
N ASN A 105 4.43 -8.67 -8.49
CA ASN A 105 4.15 -10.11 -8.57
C ASN A 105 3.82 -10.78 -7.22
N ALA A 106 3.55 -10.01 -6.15
CA ALA A 106 3.30 -10.57 -4.83
C ALA A 106 1.98 -11.32 -4.72
N LEU A 107 0.99 -10.97 -5.54
CA LEU A 107 -0.36 -11.57 -5.54
C LEU A 107 -0.65 -12.35 -6.83
N LEU A 108 0.36 -12.85 -7.52
CA LEU A 108 0.14 -13.78 -8.63
C LEU A 108 -0.48 -15.08 -8.10
N ASP A 109 -1.54 -15.53 -8.75
CA ASP A 109 -2.17 -16.80 -8.47
C ASP A 109 -1.20 -17.95 -8.84
N ARG A 110 -0.91 -18.82 -7.88
CA ARG A 110 0.03 -19.94 -8.03
C ARG A 110 -0.21 -21.00 -6.96
N ASP A 111 0.03 -22.24 -7.29
CA ASP A 111 -0.07 -23.36 -6.36
C ASP A 111 0.83 -23.14 -5.13
N GLY A 112 0.31 -23.42 -3.95
CA GLY A 112 1.03 -23.28 -2.69
C GLY A 112 1.29 -21.84 -2.27
N PHE A 113 0.61 -20.85 -2.87
CA PHE A 113 0.71 -19.44 -2.48
C PHE A 113 0.26 -19.24 -1.03
N VAL A 114 1.08 -18.55 -0.26
CA VAL A 114 0.78 -18.17 1.13
C VAL A 114 0.99 -16.67 1.31
N LEU A 115 0.11 -16.05 2.09
CA LEU A 115 0.25 -14.68 2.52
C LEU A 115 1.01 -14.62 3.84
N HIS A 116 2.01 -13.76 3.91
CA HIS A 116 3.11 -13.81 4.84
C HIS A 116 3.93 -15.12 4.69
N PHE A 117 5.04 -15.26 5.41
CA PHE A 117 5.92 -16.45 5.31
C PHE A 117 5.35 -17.70 6.01
N ASP A 118 4.23 -17.56 6.71
CA ASP A 118 3.60 -18.59 7.55
C ASP A 118 2.13 -18.85 7.19
N GLY A 119 1.62 -18.19 6.14
CA GLY A 119 0.22 -18.37 5.73
C GLY A 119 -0.79 -17.81 6.75
N GLN A 120 -0.41 -16.78 7.49
CA GLN A 120 -1.24 -16.17 8.54
C GLN A 120 -2.61 -15.71 8.02
N PHE A 121 -2.70 -15.32 6.76
CA PHE A 121 -3.92 -14.78 6.16
C PHE A 121 -4.38 -15.63 4.98
N ALA A 122 -5.70 -15.83 4.89
CA ALA A 122 -6.33 -16.55 3.80
C ALA A 122 -6.50 -15.69 2.54
N THR A 123 -6.69 -14.37 2.71
CA THR A 123 -6.94 -13.44 1.61
C THR A 123 -6.08 -12.19 1.72
N PRO A 124 -5.74 -11.53 0.59
CA PRO A 124 -5.07 -10.23 0.62
C PRO A 124 -5.85 -9.17 1.40
N GLU A 125 -7.18 -9.20 1.32
CA GLU A 125 -8.06 -8.28 2.01
C GLU A 125 -7.95 -8.44 3.54
N ASP A 126 -7.83 -9.68 4.05
CA ASP A 126 -7.61 -9.95 5.49
C ASP A 126 -6.26 -9.39 5.94
N LEU A 127 -5.21 -9.63 5.17
CA LEU A 127 -3.87 -9.09 5.42
C LEU A 127 -3.87 -7.56 5.47
N ILE A 128 -4.55 -6.91 4.53
CA ILE A 128 -4.60 -5.45 4.46
C ILE A 128 -5.36 -4.87 5.66
N ARG A 129 -6.50 -5.47 6.03
CA ARG A 129 -7.25 -5.06 7.23
C ARG A 129 -6.38 -5.13 8.49
N ASP A 130 -5.72 -6.26 8.71
CA ASP A 130 -4.83 -6.46 9.87
C ASP A 130 -3.66 -5.46 9.85
N THR A 131 -3.10 -5.19 8.68
CA THR A 131 -2.02 -4.21 8.53
C THR A 131 -2.47 -2.79 8.89
N LEU A 132 -3.62 -2.35 8.35
CA LEU A 132 -4.16 -1.00 8.58
C LEU A 132 -4.58 -0.77 10.05
N THR A 133 -4.99 -1.82 10.76
CA THR A 133 -5.47 -1.74 12.14
C THR A 133 -4.49 -2.31 13.15
N GLY A 134 -3.30 -2.70 12.71
CA GLY A 134 -2.32 -3.40 13.52
C GLY A 134 -1.04 -2.61 13.80
N ARG A 135 -0.10 -3.34 14.39
CA ARG A 135 1.13 -2.76 14.95
C ARG A 135 2.04 -2.11 13.90
N ASN A 136 1.95 -2.50 12.64
CA ASN A 136 2.75 -1.88 11.58
C ASN A 136 2.33 -0.42 11.32
N PHE A 137 1.05 -0.09 11.53
CA PHE A 137 0.51 1.28 11.46
C PHE A 137 0.49 1.98 12.84
N GLY A 138 1.15 1.41 13.84
CA GLY A 138 1.28 1.98 15.19
C GLY A 138 0.17 1.60 16.15
N TRP A 139 -0.84 0.83 15.75
CA TRP A 139 -1.93 0.42 16.63
C TRP A 139 -1.53 -0.70 17.56
N LEU A 140 -1.89 -0.62 18.83
CA LEU A 140 -1.73 -1.70 19.79
C LEU A 140 -2.91 -2.68 19.69
N PRO A 141 -2.79 -3.92 20.18
CA PRO A 141 -3.84 -4.93 20.05
C PRO A 141 -5.19 -4.54 20.64
N ASP A 142 -5.21 -3.73 21.68
CA ASP A 142 -6.42 -3.22 22.34
C ASP A 142 -7.00 -1.98 21.65
N GLU A 143 -6.35 -1.46 20.61
CA GLU A 143 -6.77 -0.28 19.84
C GLU A 143 -7.44 -0.64 18.51
N THR A 144 -7.69 -1.91 18.20
CA THR A 144 -8.21 -2.35 16.90
C THR A 144 -9.52 -1.65 16.51
N ASP A 145 -10.48 -1.55 17.43
CA ASP A 145 -11.76 -0.87 17.14
C ASP A 145 -11.55 0.63 16.91
N LEU A 146 -10.62 1.25 17.62
CA LEU A 146 -10.25 2.63 17.43
C LEU A 146 -9.59 2.86 16.06
N ALA A 147 -8.76 1.93 15.62
CA ALA A 147 -8.14 1.94 14.29
C ALA A 147 -9.18 1.86 13.18
N ILE A 148 -10.14 0.94 13.31
CA ILE A 148 -11.25 0.76 12.36
C ILE A 148 -12.05 2.07 12.25
N ALA A 149 -12.45 2.63 13.39
CA ALA A 149 -13.18 3.89 13.43
C ALA A 149 -12.38 5.06 12.83
N HIS A 150 -11.07 5.09 13.05
CA HIS A 150 -10.21 6.13 12.51
C HIS A 150 -10.05 6.04 10.98
N VAL A 151 -9.82 4.85 10.43
CA VAL A 151 -9.79 4.64 8.96
C VAL A 151 -11.11 5.12 8.34
N ALA A 152 -12.24 4.69 8.90
CA ALA A 152 -13.55 5.11 8.42
C ALA A 152 -13.78 6.62 8.53
N ARG A 153 -13.27 7.25 9.60
CA ARG A 153 -13.31 8.70 9.79
C ARG A 153 -12.55 9.44 8.69
N VAL A 154 -11.32 9.04 8.40
CA VAL A 154 -10.52 9.65 7.32
C VAL A 154 -11.27 9.57 5.99
N ILE A 155 -11.84 8.42 5.67
CA ILE A 155 -12.60 8.22 4.43
C ILE A 155 -13.85 9.12 4.36
N ARG A 156 -14.56 9.31 5.46
CA ARG A 156 -15.80 10.13 5.51
C ARG A 156 -15.53 11.63 5.50
N GLU A 157 -14.50 12.06 6.20
CA GLU A 157 -14.19 13.48 6.42
C GLU A 157 -13.20 14.05 5.39
N ASP A 158 -12.59 13.21 4.55
CA ASP A 158 -11.73 13.65 3.45
C ASP A 158 -12.49 14.58 2.51
N ASP A 159 -11.97 15.77 2.27
CA ASP A 159 -12.55 16.80 1.42
C ASP A 159 -11.91 16.91 0.02
N GLY A 160 -10.91 16.08 -0.25
CA GLY A 160 -10.19 16.09 -1.52
C GLY A 160 -9.11 17.18 -1.64
N THR A 161 -8.58 17.64 -0.52
CA THR A 161 -7.52 18.68 -0.49
C THR A 161 -6.17 18.14 -0.02
N ASP A 162 -6.06 16.84 0.32
CA ASP A 162 -4.81 16.21 0.71
C ASP A 162 -3.76 16.23 -0.43
N ASP A 163 -2.51 15.96 -0.10
CA ASP A 163 -1.39 15.99 -1.05
C ASP A 163 -1.52 15.02 -2.23
N LEU A 164 -2.31 13.96 -2.11
CA LEU A 164 -2.56 12.98 -3.17
C LEU A 164 -3.73 13.41 -4.06
N ALA A 165 -4.69 14.16 -3.53
CA ALA A 165 -5.93 14.52 -4.21
C ALA A 165 -5.74 15.15 -5.61
N PRO A 166 -4.74 16.04 -5.85
CA PRO A 166 -4.52 16.63 -7.17
C PRO A 166 -4.28 15.58 -8.28
N GLN A 167 -3.63 14.45 -7.95
CA GLN A 167 -3.38 13.37 -8.91
C GLN A 167 -4.66 12.60 -9.26
N TYR A 168 -5.70 12.73 -8.44
CA TYR A 168 -6.98 12.04 -8.56
C TYR A 168 -8.17 13.00 -8.78
N GLY A 169 -7.89 14.20 -9.31
CA GLY A 169 -8.89 15.20 -9.68
C GLY A 169 -9.50 15.99 -8.52
N ASN A 170 -8.82 16.06 -7.37
CA ASN A 170 -9.29 16.74 -6.15
C ASN A 170 -10.66 16.22 -5.66
N VAL A 171 -10.92 14.93 -5.82
CA VAL A 171 -12.16 14.28 -5.42
C VAL A 171 -11.97 13.61 -4.07
N SER A 172 -12.90 13.85 -3.13
CA SER A 172 -12.86 13.22 -1.81
C SER A 172 -13.10 11.70 -1.89
N TYR A 173 -12.55 10.96 -0.93
CA TYR A 173 -12.78 9.50 -0.83
C TYR A 173 -14.26 9.16 -0.75
N ARG A 174 -15.07 9.94 -0.03
CA ARG A 174 -16.51 9.74 0.06
C ARG A 174 -17.16 9.69 -1.31
N VAL A 175 -16.78 10.60 -2.20
CA VAL A 175 -17.32 10.67 -3.57
C VAL A 175 -16.75 9.53 -4.42
N LEU A 176 -15.45 9.25 -4.34
CA LEU A 176 -14.79 8.17 -5.07
C LEU A 176 -15.38 6.80 -4.71
N LEU A 177 -15.57 6.50 -3.43
CA LEU A 177 -16.08 5.21 -2.98
C LEU A 177 -17.57 5.03 -3.25
N ALA A 178 -18.36 6.10 -3.30
CA ALA A 178 -19.73 6.02 -3.79
C ALA A 178 -19.78 5.68 -5.31
N GLY A 179 -18.83 6.21 -6.09
CA GLY A 179 -18.62 5.84 -7.49
C GLY A 179 -19.76 6.19 -8.43
N THR A 180 -20.72 7.02 -7.99
CA THR A 180 -21.96 7.35 -8.73
C THR A 180 -22.00 8.77 -9.26
N ASP A 181 -21.14 9.66 -8.77
CA ASP A 181 -21.10 11.05 -9.19
C ASP A 181 -20.63 11.13 -10.67
N PRO A 182 -21.42 11.75 -11.57
CA PRO A 182 -21.04 11.91 -12.96
C PRO A 182 -19.81 12.80 -13.18
N ALA A 183 -19.47 13.65 -12.21
CA ALA A 183 -18.28 14.50 -12.25
C ALA A 183 -16.98 13.74 -12.00
N ILE A 184 -17.04 12.52 -11.46
CA ILE A 184 -15.85 11.69 -11.32
C ILE A 184 -15.32 11.32 -12.70
N ALA A 185 -14.03 11.57 -12.93
CA ALA A 185 -13.35 11.19 -14.16
C ALA A 185 -13.54 9.67 -14.46
N PRO A 186 -13.72 9.26 -15.72
CA PRO A 186 -13.99 7.85 -16.05
C PRO A 186 -12.94 6.87 -15.50
N ASP A 187 -11.68 7.28 -15.43
CA ASP A 187 -10.56 6.50 -14.93
C ASP A 187 -10.50 6.40 -13.38
N SER A 188 -11.37 7.10 -12.68
CA SER A 188 -11.52 7.10 -11.23
C SER A 188 -12.91 6.64 -10.76
N ARG A 189 -13.82 6.34 -11.71
CA ARG A 189 -15.18 5.88 -11.41
C ARG A 189 -15.19 4.36 -11.17
N ILE A 190 -15.03 3.95 -9.92
CA ILE A 190 -14.94 2.53 -9.56
C ILE A 190 -16.19 1.73 -9.97
N PRO A 191 -16.02 0.44 -10.36
CA PRO A 191 -17.13 -0.45 -10.71
C PRO A 191 -17.98 -0.82 -9.48
N ALA A 192 -19.23 -1.21 -9.73
CA ALA A 192 -20.24 -1.46 -8.71
C ALA A 192 -19.78 -2.40 -7.55
N PRO A 193 -19.04 -3.48 -7.77
CA PRO A 193 -18.58 -4.36 -6.70
C PRO A 193 -17.67 -3.70 -5.65
N TYR A 194 -17.05 -2.57 -5.97
CA TYR A 194 -16.17 -1.82 -5.07
C TYR A 194 -16.84 -0.62 -4.40
N ARG A 195 -18.10 -0.33 -4.76
CA ARG A 195 -18.81 0.85 -4.25
C ARG A 195 -19.33 0.63 -2.86
N VAL A 196 -19.26 1.69 -2.05
CA VAL A 196 -19.84 1.73 -0.71
C VAL A 196 -20.37 3.14 -0.41
N ASP A 197 -21.58 3.23 0.16
CA ASP A 197 -22.08 4.48 0.73
C ASP A 197 -21.50 4.65 2.13
N VAL A 198 -20.36 5.34 2.21
CA VAL A 198 -19.58 5.47 3.45
C VAL A 198 -20.33 6.21 4.57
N LEU A 199 -21.40 6.96 4.24
CA LEU A 199 -22.20 7.65 5.26
C LEU A 199 -23.22 6.72 5.93
N ARG A 200 -23.59 5.62 5.28
CA ARG A 200 -24.55 4.63 5.79
C ARG A 200 -23.89 3.35 6.26
N ALA A 201 -22.76 3.02 5.66
CA ALA A 201 -22.00 1.83 6.02
C ALA A 201 -21.43 1.93 7.44
N SER A 202 -21.28 0.80 8.10
CA SER A 202 -20.51 0.68 9.32
C SER A 202 -19.02 0.95 9.09
N ASP A 203 -18.27 1.24 10.14
CA ASP A 203 -16.82 1.49 10.03
C ASP A 203 -16.10 0.27 9.47
N ARG A 204 -16.55 -0.93 9.79
CA ARG A 204 -15.97 -2.17 9.25
C ARG A 204 -16.24 -2.33 7.75
N GLU A 205 -17.44 -2.05 7.28
CA GLU A 205 -17.75 -2.09 5.85
C GLU A 205 -16.94 -1.05 5.05
N VAL A 206 -16.67 0.11 5.64
CA VAL A 206 -15.76 1.09 5.04
C VAL A 206 -14.33 0.54 4.96
N LEU A 207 -13.82 -0.07 6.04
CA LEU A 207 -12.50 -0.69 6.05
C LEU A 207 -12.43 -1.85 5.03
N ASP A 208 -13.48 -2.66 4.90
CA ASP A 208 -13.55 -3.75 3.93
C ASP A 208 -13.45 -3.23 2.49
N ALA A 209 -14.14 -2.14 2.16
CA ALA A 209 -14.05 -1.49 0.86
C ALA A 209 -12.65 -0.92 0.59
N VAL A 210 -12.02 -0.30 1.59
CA VAL A 210 -10.63 0.17 1.51
C VAL A 210 -9.68 -1.00 1.23
N ALA A 211 -9.82 -2.11 1.96
CA ALA A 211 -8.99 -3.29 1.79
C ALA A 211 -9.16 -3.92 0.39
N ALA A 212 -10.39 -4.02 -0.11
CA ALA A 212 -10.68 -4.55 -1.44
C ALA A 212 -10.05 -3.70 -2.57
N LEU A 213 -10.09 -2.38 -2.45
CA LEU A 213 -9.48 -1.47 -3.42
C LEU A 213 -7.94 -1.54 -3.38
N ILE A 214 -7.34 -1.56 -2.20
CA ILE A 214 -5.89 -1.75 -2.07
C ILE A 214 -5.48 -3.11 -2.64
N ALA A 215 -6.24 -4.17 -2.39
CA ALA A 215 -5.97 -5.49 -2.96
C ALA A 215 -6.06 -5.49 -4.50
N ALA A 216 -7.02 -4.76 -5.08
CA ALA A 216 -7.11 -4.59 -6.54
C ALA A 216 -5.86 -3.91 -7.11
N TYR A 217 -5.37 -2.86 -6.44
CA TYR A 217 -4.10 -2.22 -6.81
C TYR A 217 -2.93 -3.20 -6.72
N LEU A 218 -2.76 -3.91 -5.62
CA LEU A 218 -1.65 -4.86 -5.45
C LEU A 218 -1.69 -6.01 -6.47
N ARG A 219 -2.88 -6.51 -6.85
CA ARG A 219 -3.02 -7.51 -7.92
C ARG A 219 -2.61 -6.97 -9.29
N SER A 220 -2.65 -5.67 -9.51
CA SER A 220 -2.23 -5.05 -10.75
C SER A 220 -0.70 -4.86 -10.86
N LEU A 221 0.01 -4.96 -9.76
CA LEU A 221 1.47 -4.82 -9.72
C LEU A 221 2.14 -6.09 -10.24
N THR A 222 2.26 -6.19 -11.55
CA THR A 222 2.90 -7.31 -12.23
C THR A 222 4.06 -6.83 -13.09
N PHE A 223 5.05 -7.70 -13.30
CA PHE A 223 6.07 -7.44 -14.31
C PHE A 223 5.42 -7.40 -15.70
N ALA A 224 6.02 -6.63 -16.60
CA ALA A 224 5.58 -6.56 -17.98
C ALA A 224 5.59 -7.96 -18.63
N GLN A 225 4.60 -8.23 -19.46
CA GLN A 225 4.49 -9.46 -20.24
C GLN A 225 4.33 -9.11 -21.73
N ASP A 226 4.88 -9.97 -22.60
CA ASP A 226 4.66 -9.88 -24.03
C ASP A 226 3.26 -10.41 -24.44
N GLY A 227 2.94 -10.36 -25.73
CA GLY A 227 1.65 -10.83 -26.25
C GLY A 227 1.36 -12.32 -26.05
N ASN A 228 2.34 -13.12 -25.63
CA ASN A 228 2.22 -14.54 -25.30
C ASN A 228 2.16 -14.80 -23.79
N GLY A 229 2.14 -13.74 -22.97
CA GLY A 229 2.12 -13.85 -21.51
C GLY A 229 3.49 -14.17 -20.88
N LEU A 230 4.57 -14.12 -21.63
CA LEU A 230 5.92 -14.30 -21.10
C LEU A 230 6.43 -12.99 -20.52
N TYR A 231 7.08 -13.04 -19.36
CA TYR A 231 7.72 -11.87 -18.78
C TYR A 231 8.76 -11.27 -19.70
N ASP A 232 8.76 -9.96 -19.84
CA ASP A 232 9.61 -9.23 -20.78
C ASP A 232 10.08 -7.88 -20.20
N GLY A 233 11.24 -7.42 -20.67
CA GLY A 233 11.75 -6.08 -20.39
C GLY A 233 12.65 -5.96 -19.15
N SER A 234 12.83 -7.01 -18.35
CA SER A 234 13.82 -6.99 -17.28
C SER A 234 15.26 -7.13 -17.84
N PRO A 235 16.29 -6.65 -17.10
CA PRO A 235 17.69 -6.92 -17.45
C PRO A 235 17.99 -8.42 -17.58
N TYR A 236 17.29 -9.25 -16.84
CA TYR A 236 17.44 -10.71 -16.93
C TYR A 236 16.84 -11.27 -18.24
N ASP A 237 15.68 -10.79 -18.66
CA ASP A 237 15.10 -11.17 -19.95
C ASP A 237 16.00 -10.77 -21.11
N LEU A 238 16.61 -9.58 -21.04
CA LEU A 238 17.61 -9.14 -22.01
C LEU A 238 18.86 -10.02 -22.01
N PHE A 239 19.32 -10.47 -20.85
CA PHE A 239 20.42 -11.43 -20.73
C PHE A 239 20.06 -12.76 -21.39
N LEU A 240 18.88 -13.33 -21.09
CA LEU A 240 18.42 -14.57 -21.69
C LEU A 240 18.36 -14.45 -23.22
N ALA A 241 17.76 -13.39 -23.74
CA ALA A 241 17.63 -13.15 -25.17
C ALA A 241 19.01 -13.03 -25.86
N ARG A 242 19.95 -12.29 -25.28
CA ARG A 242 21.29 -12.09 -25.81
C ARG A 242 22.13 -13.37 -25.85
N ASN A 243 21.83 -14.32 -24.97
CA ASN A 243 22.55 -15.59 -24.86
C ASN A 243 21.81 -16.76 -25.49
N GLY A 244 20.68 -16.54 -26.19
CA GLY A 244 19.88 -17.60 -26.81
C GLY A 244 19.26 -18.58 -25.81
N LEU A 245 19.05 -18.15 -24.56
CA LEU A 245 18.47 -18.94 -23.49
C LEU A 245 16.95 -18.79 -23.48
N PRO A 246 16.18 -19.84 -23.13
CA PRO A 246 14.73 -19.77 -23.07
C PRO A 246 14.29 -18.85 -21.92
N ARG A 247 13.23 -18.05 -22.14
CA ARG A 247 12.62 -17.17 -21.13
C ARG A 247 11.64 -17.89 -20.19
N SER A 248 11.28 -19.12 -20.51
CA SER A 248 10.50 -19.99 -19.62
C SER A 248 11.03 -21.43 -19.69
N PRO A 249 10.79 -22.25 -18.65
CA PRO A 249 11.10 -23.69 -18.73
C PRO A 249 10.36 -24.32 -19.90
N ALA A 250 11.00 -25.26 -20.56
CA ALA A 250 10.31 -26.07 -21.56
C ALA A 250 9.14 -26.83 -20.91
N ALA A 251 8.07 -27.08 -21.66
CA ALA A 251 6.95 -27.85 -21.16
C ALA A 251 7.41 -29.22 -20.65
N GLY A 252 7.27 -29.47 -19.34
CA GLY A 252 7.75 -30.69 -18.67
C GLY A 252 9.03 -30.53 -17.84
N GLU A 253 9.69 -29.38 -17.88
CA GLU A 253 10.75 -29.05 -16.92
C GLU A 253 10.10 -28.45 -15.65
N THR A 254 10.29 -29.14 -14.52
CA THR A 254 9.88 -28.64 -13.23
C THR A 254 10.75 -27.41 -12.89
N ALA A 255 10.14 -26.26 -12.69
CA ALA A 255 10.85 -25.12 -12.11
C ALA A 255 11.44 -25.57 -10.76
N ILE A 256 12.75 -25.40 -10.61
CA ILE A 256 13.47 -25.69 -9.36
C ILE A 256 13.08 -24.66 -8.32
#